data_3d196aff55993b2ebdc2e32a57ff7b3e
#
_entry.id   3d196aff55993b2ebdc2e32a57ff7b3e
#
_cell.length_a   1.000
_cell.length_b   1.000
_cell.length_c   1.000
_cell.angle_alpha   90.00
_cell.angle_beta   90.00
_cell.angle_gamma   90.00
#
_symmetry.space_group_name_H-M   'P 1'
#
loop_
_entity.id
_entity.type
_entity.pdbx_description
1 polymer ?
#
loop_
_entity_poly.entity_id
_entity_poly.type
_entity_poly.pdbx_seq_one_letter_code
_entity_poly.pdbx_strand_id
1 'polypeptide(L)'
;LGQYKSPNGKIHLIESIDDIDKLRIENKNLAYVTQTTLSIDDTKNIIARLIKKYSHIQSPAKSDICYATQNRQDAVKSILKYCDYLLVIGSVNSSNSKRLVELALKNNIPSKLIDNKHDINLEELQDNKNIGITAGASAPQILLDEVIDYLVKNLSLIHI
;
A
#
# COMPACT_ATOMS: atom_id res chain seq x y z
N LEU A 1 -17.98 6.69 3.11
CA LEU A 1 -17.48 7.29 1.85
C LEU A 1 -18.52 8.29 1.37
N GLY A 2 -18.22 9.61 1.55
CA GLY A 2 -19.13 10.67 1.15
C GLY A 2 -19.20 10.76 -0.37
N GLN A 3 -20.38 10.52 -0.92
CA GLN A 3 -20.67 10.92 -2.30
C GLN A 3 -20.75 12.46 -2.32
N TYR A 4 -19.69 13.09 -2.80
CA TYR A 4 -19.74 14.51 -3.12
C TYR A 4 -20.67 14.70 -4.31
N LYS A 5 -21.85 15.24 -4.08
CA LYS A 5 -22.71 15.73 -5.15
C LYS A 5 -22.21 17.12 -5.53
N SER A 6 -21.42 17.22 -6.59
CA SER A 6 -21.23 18.50 -7.26
C SER A 6 -22.56 18.91 -7.90
N PRO A 7 -22.95 20.18 -7.83
CA PRO A 7 -24.22 20.65 -8.46
C PRO A 7 -24.32 20.31 -9.95
N ASN A 8 -23.20 20.11 -10.63
CA ASN A 8 -23.13 19.90 -12.07
C ASN A 8 -22.35 18.63 -12.51
N GLY A 9 -22.05 17.69 -11.60
CA GLY A 9 -21.28 16.50 -11.93
C GLY A 9 -21.60 15.29 -11.06
N LYS A 10 -21.29 14.09 -11.58
CA LYS A 10 -21.37 12.82 -10.84
C LYS A 10 -19.97 12.30 -10.58
N ILE A 11 -19.71 11.82 -9.36
CA ILE A 11 -18.48 11.14 -9.00
C ILE A 11 -18.78 9.64 -8.93
N HIS A 12 -17.97 8.86 -9.61
CA HIS A 12 -18.02 7.40 -9.60
C HIS A 12 -16.77 6.87 -8.94
N LEU A 13 -16.91 6.06 -7.89
CA LEU A 13 -15.80 5.34 -7.28
C LEU A 13 -15.54 4.07 -8.12
N ILE A 14 -14.27 3.86 -8.46
CA ILE A 14 -13.80 2.69 -9.21
C ILE A 14 -12.69 2.04 -8.39
N GLU A 15 -12.90 0.78 -8.02
CA GLU A 15 -11.96 0.00 -7.22
C GLU A 15 -11.43 -1.22 -7.99
N SER A 16 -12.12 -1.58 -9.09
CA SER A 16 -11.79 -2.75 -9.90
C SER A 16 -12.04 -2.52 -11.40
N ILE A 17 -11.52 -3.42 -12.23
CA ILE A 17 -11.79 -3.44 -13.67
C ILE A 17 -13.27 -3.71 -13.94
N ASP A 18 -13.90 -4.55 -13.13
CA ASP A 18 -15.32 -4.87 -13.25
C ASP A 18 -16.23 -3.64 -13.05
N ASP A 19 -15.83 -2.71 -12.19
CA ASP A 19 -16.55 -1.45 -12.00
C ASP A 19 -16.53 -0.62 -13.28
N ILE A 20 -15.39 -0.61 -13.98
CA ILE A 20 -15.26 0.08 -15.27
C ILE A 20 -16.19 -0.56 -16.28
N ASP A 21 -16.28 -1.87 -16.34
CA ASP A 21 -17.09 -2.58 -17.33
C ASP A 21 -18.60 -2.33 -17.12
N LYS A 22 -19.02 -2.20 -15.88
CA LYS A 22 -20.41 -1.84 -15.50
C LYS A 22 -20.73 -0.36 -15.70
N LEU A 23 -19.71 0.51 -15.70
CA LEU A 23 -19.90 1.96 -15.81
C LEU A 23 -20.50 2.34 -17.16
N ARG A 24 -21.54 3.16 -17.17
CA ARG A 24 -22.18 3.73 -18.36
C ARG A 24 -22.24 5.23 -18.23
N ILE A 25 -21.39 5.94 -18.96
CA ILE A 25 -21.33 7.42 -18.95
C ILE A 25 -21.37 7.90 -20.40
N GLU A 26 -22.35 8.73 -20.71
CA GLU A 26 -22.54 9.34 -22.03
C GLU A 26 -21.86 10.71 -22.12
N ASN A 27 -21.53 11.32 -20.98
CA ASN A 27 -20.90 12.64 -20.94
C ASN A 27 -19.48 12.58 -21.50
N LYS A 28 -19.14 13.52 -22.38
CA LYS A 28 -17.81 13.63 -22.99
C LYS A 28 -16.79 14.35 -22.09
N ASN A 29 -17.25 15.10 -21.10
CA ASN A 29 -16.38 15.81 -20.14
C ASN A 29 -16.08 14.90 -18.94
N LEU A 30 -15.16 13.99 -19.12
CA LEU A 30 -14.72 13.04 -18.11
C LEU A 30 -13.30 13.36 -17.66
N ALA A 31 -13.05 13.23 -16.36
CA ALA A 31 -11.71 13.22 -15.79
C ALA A 31 -11.63 12.14 -14.72
N TYR A 32 -10.44 11.66 -14.44
CA TYR A 32 -10.20 10.77 -13.29
C TYR A 32 -9.12 11.34 -12.39
N VAL A 33 -9.18 10.96 -11.12
CA VAL A 33 -8.16 11.19 -10.11
C VAL A 33 -7.92 9.89 -9.36
N THR A 34 -6.72 9.70 -8.82
CA THR A 34 -6.36 8.51 -8.03
C THR A 34 -6.07 8.88 -6.59
N GLN A 35 -6.29 7.94 -5.68
CA GLN A 35 -5.87 8.09 -4.29
C GLN A 35 -4.34 7.96 -4.21
N THR A 36 -3.69 8.86 -3.47
CA THR A 36 -2.22 8.99 -3.39
C THR A 36 -1.50 7.77 -2.80
N THR A 37 -2.21 6.88 -2.13
CA THR A 37 -1.67 5.69 -1.42
C THR A 37 -2.00 4.36 -2.07
N LEU A 38 -2.57 4.35 -3.27
CA LEU A 38 -2.91 3.12 -3.98
C LEU A 38 -1.66 2.34 -4.41
N SER A 39 -1.83 1.06 -4.68
CA SER A 39 -0.83 0.25 -5.38
C SER A 39 -0.66 0.77 -6.81
N ILE A 40 0.59 1.04 -7.20
CA ILE A 40 0.93 1.55 -8.53
C ILE A 40 0.49 0.56 -9.60
N ASP A 41 0.75 -0.73 -9.38
CA ASP A 41 0.47 -1.77 -10.37
C ASP A 41 -1.04 -1.95 -10.59
N ASP A 42 -1.83 -1.98 -9.50
CA ASP A 42 -3.29 -2.09 -9.58
C ASP A 42 -3.89 -0.85 -10.25
N THR A 43 -3.42 0.33 -9.86
CA THR A 43 -3.87 1.61 -10.43
C THR A 43 -3.56 1.70 -11.92
N LYS A 44 -2.38 1.28 -12.35
CA LYS A 44 -1.97 1.28 -13.76
C LYS A 44 -2.91 0.45 -14.63
N ASN A 45 -3.29 -0.73 -14.19
CA ASN A 45 -4.17 -1.62 -14.93
C ASN A 45 -5.60 -1.06 -15.03
N ILE A 46 -6.11 -0.50 -13.93
CA ILE A 46 -7.43 0.15 -13.88
C ILE A 46 -7.46 1.37 -14.82
N ILE A 47 -6.43 2.23 -14.77
CA ILE A 47 -6.31 3.41 -15.62
C ILE A 47 -6.25 3.00 -17.11
N ALA A 48 -5.44 2.02 -17.46
CA ALA A 48 -5.32 1.53 -18.82
C ALA A 48 -6.68 1.04 -19.36
N ARG A 49 -7.46 0.30 -18.55
CA ARG A 49 -8.80 -0.16 -18.91
C ARG A 49 -9.77 1.01 -19.05
N LEU A 50 -9.70 2.00 -18.16
CA LEU A 50 -10.54 3.19 -18.18
C LEU A 50 -10.30 4.02 -19.44
N ILE A 51 -9.05 4.29 -19.80
CA ILE A 51 -8.68 5.02 -21.01
C ILE A 51 -9.11 4.25 -22.26
N LYS A 52 -8.97 2.93 -22.27
CA LYS A 52 -9.44 2.09 -23.39
C LYS A 52 -10.94 2.20 -23.60
N LYS A 53 -11.72 2.30 -22.51
CA LYS A 53 -13.20 2.44 -22.60
C LYS A 53 -13.65 3.86 -22.92
N TYR A 54 -12.96 4.85 -22.37
CA TYR A 54 -13.29 6.28 -22.52
C TYR A 54 -12.06 7.04 -23.03
N SER A 55 -11.79 6.94 -24.33
CA SER A 55 -10.57 7.49 -24.96
C SER A 55 -10.39 9.00 -24.84
N HIS A 56 -11.45 9.72 -24.50
CA HIS A 56 -11.47 11.18 -24.32
C HIS A 56 -11.36 11.61 -22.83
N ILE A 57 -11.17 10.65 -21.90
CA ILE A 57 -11.07 10.96 -20.48
C ILE A 57 -9.78 11.76 -20.17
N GLN A 58 -9.92 12.82 -19.42
CA GLN A 58 -8.80 13.66 -19.02
C GLN A 58 -8.02 13.01 -17.85
N SER A 59 -6.72 12.92 -18.03
CA SER A 59 -5.79 12.48 -16.99
C SER A 59 -5.40 13.65 -16.11
N PRO A 60 -5.04 13.42 -14.81
CA PRO A 60 -4.45 14.46 -13.99
C PRO A 60 -3.14 14.95 -14.62
N ALA A 61 -2.83 16.24 -14.43
CA ALA A 61 -1.66 16.90 -15.03
C ALA A 61 -0.32 16.31 -14.51
N LYS A 62 -0.32 15.71 -13.32
CA LYS A 62 0.79 14.97 -12.72
C LYS A 62 0.27 13.67 -12.13
N SER A 63 1.16 12.70 -11.92
CA SER A 63 0.80 11.48 -11.17
C SER A 63 0.26 11.85 -9.78
N ASP A 64 -0.92 11.36 -9.45
CA ASP A 64 -1.53 11.59 -8.14
C ASP A 64 -0.87 10.75 -7.05
N ILE A 65 -0.14 9.69 -7.41
CA ILE A 65 0.53 8.83 -6.44
C ILE A 65 1.73 9.57 -5.85
N CYS A 66 1.76 9.67 -4.53
CA CYS A 66 2.83 10.36 -3.83
C CYS A 66 4.18 9.64 -4.03
N TYR A 67 5.24 10.40 -4.36
CA TYR A 67 6.59 9.88 -4.55
C TYR A 67 7.09 9.06 -3.34
N ALA A 68 6.80 9.52 -2.12
CA ALA A 68 7.16 8.78 -0.91
C ALA A 68 6.45 7.43 -0.82
N THR A 69 5.19 7.35 -1.26
CA THR A 69 4.43 6.10 -1.33
C THR A 69 5.03 5.16 -2.37
N GLN A 70 5.37 5.67 -3.55
CA GLN A 70 6.00 4.89 -4.61
C GLN A 70 7.34 4.30 -4.17
N ASN A 71 8.23 5.13 -3.65
CA ASN A 71 9.53 4.68 -3.18
C ASN A 71 9.44 3.59 -2.12
N ARG A 72 8.47 3.69 -1.19
CA ARG A 72 8.28 2.67 -0.17
C ARG A 72 7.76 1.37 -0.74
N GLN A 73 6.83 1.41 -1.68
CA GLN A 73 6.37 0.19 -2.36
C GLN A 73 7.50 -0.48 -3.14
N ASP A 74 8.33 0.29 -3.84
CA ASP A 74 9.45 -0.24 -4.62
C ASP A 74 10.55 -0.81 -3.69
N ALA A 75 10.83 -0.16 -2.58
CA ALA A 75 11.73 -0.68 -1.55
C ALA A 75 11.22 -2.00 -0.98
N VAL A 76 9.93 -2.08 -0.63
CA VAL A 76 9.33 -3.33 -0.14
C VAL A 76 9.44 -4.43 -1.19
N LYS A 77 9.09 -4.19 -2.46
CA LYS A 77 9.25 -5.19 -3.53
C LYS A 77 10.69 -5.72 -3.63
N SER A 78 11.67 -4.85 -3.38
CA SER A 78 13.08 -5.24 -3.43
C SER A 78 13.47 -6.16 -2.28
N ILE A 79 13.00 -5.89 -1.05
CA ILE A 79 13.34 -6.70 0.13
C ILE A 79 12.55 -8.01 0.21
N LEU A 80 11.31 -8.07 -0.34
CA LEU A 80 10.49 -9.29 -0.32
C LEU A 80 11.18 -10.50 -0.96
N LYS A 81 12.16 -10.29 -1.81
CA LYS A 81 12.95 -11.37 -2.44
C LYS A 81 13.89 -12.05 -1.45
N TYR A 82 14.15 -11.45 -0.32
CA TYR A 82 15.17 -11.88 0.64
C TYR A 82 14.61 -12.14 2.04
N CYS A 83 13.33 -11.91 2.29
CA CYS A 83 12.72 -12.12 3.59
C CYS A 83 11.60 -13.17 3.55
N ASP A 84 11.46 -13.86 4.68
CA ASP A 84 10.45 -14.89 4.90
C ASP A 84 9.22 -14.29 5.63
N TYR A 85 9.39 -13.15 6.27
CA TYR A 85 8.36 -12.41 6.99
C TYR A 85 8.59 -10.91 6.87
N LEU A 86 7.53 -10.11 6.79
CA LEU A 86 7.64 -8.64 6.74
C LEU A 86 6.89 -7.99 7.91
N LEU A 87 7.60 -7.20 8.71
CA LEU A 87 7.01 -6.29 9.69
C LEU A 87 6.88 -4.89 9.09
N VAL A 88 5.67 -4.34 9.15
CA VAL A 88 5.37 -2.98 8.69
C VAL A 88 5.03 -2.11 9.90
N ILE A 89 5.84 -1.10 10.17
CA ILE A 89 5.61 -0.15 11.27
C ILE A 89 4.72 0.98 10.77
N GLY A 90 3.60 1.18 11.45
CA GLY A 90 2.67 2.27 11.11
C GLY A 90 1.28 2.04 11.68
N SER A 91 0.50 3.11 11.72
CA SER A 91 -0.85 3.07 12.26
C SER A 91 -1.80 2.21 11.43
N VAL A 92 -2.69 1.49 12.10
CA VAL A 92 -3.81 0.77 11.47
C VAL A 92 -4.75 1.68 10.67
N ASN A 93 -4.69 2.98 10.88
CA ASN A 93 -5.45 3.96 10.11
C ASN A 93 -4.71 4.48 8.88
N SER A 94 -3.43 4.11 8.72
CA SER A 94 -2.61 4.52 7.58
C SER A 94 -2.88 3.64 6.35
N SER A 95 -3.50 4.20 5.32
CA SER A 95 -3.71 3.51 4.05
C SER A 95 -2.39 3.08 3.40
N ASN A 96 -1.34 3.91 3.49
CA ASN A 96 -0.02 3.55 2.97
C ASN A 96 0.57 2.33 3.68
N SER A 97 0.51 2.27 5.02
CA SER A 97 1.04 1.13 5.78
C SER A 97 0.28 -0.17 5.46
N LYS A 98 -1.05 -0.10 5.36
CA LYS A 98 -1.87 -1.25 4.93
C LYS A 98 -1.47 -1.75 3.55
N ARG A 99 -1.20 -0.84 2.60
CA ARG A 99 -0.77 -1.22 1.24
C ARG A 99 0.57 -1.95 1.21
N LEU A 100 1.50 -1.61 2.10
CA LEU A 100 2.77 -2.34 2.22
C LEU A 100 2.57 -3.78 2.71
N VAL A 101 1.65 -3.99 3.66
CA VAL A 101 1.24 -5.34 4.11
C VAL A 101 0.58 -6.11 2.96
N GLU A 102 -0.39 -5.52 2.28
CA GLU A 102 -1.06 -6.14 1.14
C GLU A 102 -0.08 -6.53 0.03
N LEU A 103 0.94 -5.70 -0.22
CA LEU A 103 1.97 -5.98 -1.20
C LEU A 103 2.80 -7.22 -0.83
N ALA A 104 3.15 -7.39 0.46
CA ALA A 104 3.84 -8.59 0.92
C ALA A 104 2.96 -9.84 0.78
N LEU A 105 1.70 -9.76 1.23
CA LEU A 105 0.76 -10.88 1.13
C LEU A 105 0.49 -11.30 -0.32
N LYS A 106 0.39 -10.36 -1.27
CA LYS A 106 0.28 -10.64 -2.71
C LYS A 106 1.51 -11.38 -3.27
N ASN A 107 2.67 -11.21 -2.63
CA ASN A 107 3.91 -11.93 -2.99
C ASN A 107 4.11 -13.20 -2.14
N ASN A 108 3.08 -13.68 -1.44
CA ASN A 108 3.11 -14.85 -0.56
C ASN A 108 4.09 -14.74 0.61
N ILE A 109 4.42 -13.54 1.04
CA ILE A 109 5.24 -13.29 2.22
C ILE A 109 4.31 -12.92 3.40
N PRO A 110 4.27 -13.71 4.47
CA PRO A 110 3.56 -13.37 5.70
C PRO A 110 3.97 -11.99 6.19
N SER A 111 3.00 -11.20 6.65
CA SER A 111 3.29 -9.82 6.99
C SER A 111 2.31 -9.30 8.04
N LYS A 112 2.81 -8.45 8.94
CA LYS A 112 2.04 -7.86 10.03
C LYS A 112 2.26 -6.36 10.11
N LEU A 113 1.18 -5.62 10.32
CA LEU A 113 1.21 -4.20 10.67
C LEU A 113 1.32 -4.07 12.19
N ILE A 114 2.26 -3.27 12.65
CA ILE A 114 2.50 -3.00 14.07
C ILE A 114 2.59 -1.49 14.31
N ASP A 115 2.00 -1.01 15.40
CA ASP A 115 2.15 0.39 15.80
C ASP A 115 3.50 0.62 16.54
N ASN A 116 3.96 -0.38 17.29
CA ASN A 116 5.20 -0.30 18.08
C ASN A 116 5.75 -1.71 18.42
N LYS A 117 6.88 -1.77 19.12
CA LYS A 117 7.57 -3.01 19.51
C LYS A 117 6.74 -3.97 20.38
N HIS A 118 5.72 -3.47 21.11
CA HIS A 118 4.90 -4.32 22.00
C HIS A 118 3.85 -5.14 21.22
N ASP A 119 3.60 -4.81 19.96
CA ASP A 119 2.71 -5.55 19.07
C ASP A 119 3.40 -6.77 18.43
N ILE A 120 4.71 -6.91 18.66
CA ILE A 120 5.51 -8.01 18.10
C ILE A 120 5.24 -9.27 18.90
N ASN A 121 4.82 -10.32 18.21
CA ASN A 121 4.79 -11.67 18.76
C ASN A 121 6.06 -12.41 18.30
N LEU A 122 6.97 -12.64 19.22
CA LEU A 122 8.24 -13.30 18.92
C LEU A 122 8.06 -14.76 18.50
N GLU A 123 7.01 -15.44 18.98
CA GLU A 123 6.71 -16.82 18.60
C GLU A 123 6.38 -16.93 17.09
N GLU A 124 5.68 -15.93 16.54
CA GLU A 124 5.39 -15.86 15.11
C GLU A 124 6.63 -15.68 14.25
N LEU A 125 7.73 -15.20 14.83
CA LEU A 125 8.96 -14.86 14.12
C LEU A 125 10.05 -15.91 14.23
N GLN A 126 9.96 -16.86 15.18
CA GLN A 126 11.01 -17.82 15.51
C GLN A 126 11.43 -18.71 14.33
N ASP A 127 10.49 -19.09 13.48
CA ASP A 127 10.75 -19.99 12.36
C ASP A 127 11.27 -19.25 11.11
N ASN A 128 11.35 -17.92 11.17
CA ASN A 128 11.76 -17.11 10.02
C ASN A 128 13.26 -16.75 10.13
N LYS A 129 14.01 -17.05 9.04
CA LYS A 129 15.45 -16.76 8.98
C LYS A 129 15.71 -15.28 8.68
N ASN A 130 14.88 -14.68 7.85
CA ASN A 130 15.06 -13.31 7.35
C ASN A 130 13.80 -12.50 7.56
N ILE A 131 13.81 -11.62 8.53
CA ILE A 131 12.69 -10.74 8.82
C ILE A 131 12.94 -9.39 8.17
N GLY A 132 12.11 -9.04 7.19
CA GLY A 132 12.09 -7.71 6.59
C GLY A 132 11.38 -6.72 7.51
N ILE A 133 11.92 -5.50 7.60
CA ILE A 133 11.31 -4.42 8.39
C ILE A 133 11.16 -3.21 7.49
N THR A 134 9.98 -2.60 7.50
CA THR A 134 9.71 -1.33 6.82
C THR A 134 8.78 -0.47 7.64
N ALA A 135 8.66 0.80 7.27
CA ALA A 135 7.77 1.73 7.95
C ALA A 135 6.89 2.50 6.96
N GLY A 136 5.67 2.82 7.34
CA GLY A 136 4.82 3.72 6.58
C GLY A 136 5.44 5.12 6.43
N ALA A 137 5.04 5.87 5.40
CA ALA A 137 5.62 7.18 5.10
C ALA A 137 5.47 8.20 6.25
N SER A 138 4.48 8.04 7.10
CA SER A 138 4.20 8.89 8.26
C SER A 138 4.74 8.34 9.60
N ALA A 139 5.34 7.16 9.60
CA ALA A 139 5.87 6.56 10.82
C ALA A 139 7.17 7.28 11.24
N PRO A 140 7.30 7.68 12.52
CA PRO A 140 8.54 8.27 13.03
C PRO A 140 9.71 7.29 12.98
N GLN A 141 10.90 7.79 12.62
CA GLN A 141 12.12 6.96 12.55
C GLN A 141 12.42 6.26 13.88
N ILE A 142 12.16 6.92 15.00
CA ILE A 142 12.41 6.36 16.33
C ILE A 142 11.68 5.04 16.59
N LEU A 143 10.46 4.87 16.05
CA LEU A 143 9.72 3.61 16.19
C LEU A 143 10.39 2.47 15.41
N LEU A 144 10.97 2.79 14.26
CA LEU A 144 11.73 1.82 13.46
C LEU A 144 12.97 1.36 14.24
N ASP A 145 13.72 2.31 14.80
CA ASP A 145 14.93 2.03 15.57
C ASP A 145 14.61 1.18 16.82
N GLU A 146 13.55 1.52 17.56
CA GLU A 146 13.10 0.74 18.71
C GLU A 146 12.66 -0.68 18.36
N VAL A 147 12.03 -0.89 17.22
CA VAL A 147 11.64 -2.22 16.75
C VAL A 147 12.87 -3.04 16.38
N ILE A 148 13.83 -2.45 15.67
CA ILE A 148 15.09 -3.11 15.31
C ILE A 148 15.85 -3.52 16.58
N ASP A 149 16.04 -2.61 17.52
CA ASP A 149 16.75 -2.89 18.79
C ASP A 149 16.05 -4.01 19.58
N TYR A 150 14.71 -3.98 19.62
CA TYR A 150 13.94 -5.01 20.29
C TYR A 150 14.13 -6.39 19.66
N LEU A 151 14.07 -6.48 18.33
CA LEU A 151 14.24 -7.73 17.60
C LEU A 151 15.68 -8.28 17.74
N VAL A 152 16.69 -7.43 17.55
CA VAL A 152 18.09 -7.82 17.72
C VAL A 152 18.34 -8.38 19.11
N LYS A 153 17.81 -7.73 20.17
CA LYS A 153 17.98 -8.19 21.56
C LYS A 153 17.28 -9.52 21.83
N ASN A 154 16.10 -9.74 21.31
CA ASN A 154 15.27 -10.90 21.68
C ASN A 154 15.47 -12.11 20.74
N LEU A 155 15.65 -11.88 19.44
CA LEU A 155 15.88 -12.99 18.50
C LEU A 155 17.30 -13.55 18.58
N SER A 156 18.32 -12.73 18.87
CA SER A 156 19.68 -13.23 19.08
C SER A 156 19.82 -14.14 20.30
N LEU A 157 18.90 -14.05 21.27
CA LEU A 157 18.87 -14.93 22.44
C LEU A 157 18.18 -16.28 22.18
N ILE A 158 17.45 -16.40 21.07
CA ILE A 158 16.71 -17.63 20.71
C ILE A 158 17.57 -18.55 19.84
N HIS A 159 18.62 -18.04 19.23
CA HIS A 159 19.52 -18.77 18.31
C HIS A 159 20.88 -19.17 18.94
N ILE A 160 21.00 -19.18 20.28
CA ILE A 160 22.18 -19.67 21.00
C ILE A 160 21.98 -21.14 21.43
#